data_8683541ba2b5e73fcccb7e8e1e4d94f2
#
_entry.id   8683541ba2b5e73fcccb7e8e1e4d94f2
#
_cell.length_a   1.000
_cell.length_b   1.000
_cell.length_c   1.000
_cell.angle_alpha   90.00
_cell.angle_beta   90.00
_cell.angle_gamma   90.00
#
_symmetry.space_group_name_H-M   'P 1'
#
loop_
_entity.id
_entity.type
_entity.pdbx_description
1 polymer ?
#
loop_
_entity_poly.entity_id
_entity_poly.type
_entity_poly.pdbx_seq_one_letter_code
_entity_poly.pdbx_strand_id
1 'polypeptide(L)'
;MASNGSAAWQCYKKGAYFANPCMVQIHPTCVPVKGDYQSKLTLMSESLRNDGRIWVPKKLEDAKALQAGTKKGKDIPEADRDYYLERRYPAFGNLVPRDVASRAAKERCDAGFGVNNTGLAVFLDFSDAINRLGKLS
;
A
#
# COMPACT_ATOMS: atom_id res chain seq x y z
N MET A 1 -8.05 -15.14 5.83
CA MET A 1 -9.51 -15.39 5.75
C MET A 1 -9.96 -15.05 4.35
N ALA A 2 -10.48 -16.01 3.61
CA ALA A 2 -10.98 -15.78 2.26
C ALA A 2 -12.48 -15.48 2.34
N SER A 3 -12.91 -14.34 1.81
CA SER A 3 -14.33 -14.02 1.63
C SER A 3 -14.76 -14.52 0.25
N ASN A 4 -15.80 -15.34 0.21
CA ASN A 4 -16.34 -15.93 -1.02
C ASN A 4 -17.68 -15.30 -1.46
N GLY A 5 -18.10 -14.20 -0.81
CA GLY A 5 -19.34 -13.52 -1.14
C GLY A 5 -20.63 -14.26 -0.72
N SER A 6 -20.55 -15.32 0.07
CA SER A 6 -21.71 -16.13 0.46
C SER A 6 -22.83 -15.33 1.13
N ALA A 7 -22.48 -14.37 1.99
CA ALA A 7 -23.46 -13.52 2.67
C ALA A 7 -24.24 -12.66 1.67
N ALA A 8 -23.53 -11.98 0.75
CA ALA A 8 -24.15 -11.18 -0.30
C ALA A 8 -25.06 -12.04 -1.21
N TRP A 9 -24.60 -13.24 -1.56
CA TRP A 9 -25.38 -14.19 -2.34
C TRP A 9 -26.65 -14.65 -1.64
N GLN A 10 -26.60 -14.93 -0.33
CA GLN A 10 -27.80 -15.30 0.43
C GLN A 10 -28.80 -14.14 0.52
N CYS A 11 -28.34 -12.91 0.73
CA CYS A 11 -29.19 -11.73 0.68
C CYS A 11 -29.86 -11.57 -0.69
N TYR A 12 -29.08 -11.70 -1.77
CA TYR A 12 -29.62 -11.63 -3.15
C TYR A 12 -30.70 -12.66 -3.39
N LYS A 13 -30.50 -13.92 -3.01
CA LYS A 13 -31.52 -14.97 -3.12
C LYS A 13 -32.80 -14.69 -2.35
N LYS A 14 -32.75 -13.84 -1.33
CA LYS A 14 -33.89 -13.39 -0.54
C LYS A 14 -34.52 -12.08 -1.05
N GLY A 15 -34.13 -11.63 -2.23
CA GLY A 15 -34.70 -10.46 -2.89
C GLY A 15 -33.99 -9.13 -2.62
N ALA A 16 -32.82 -9.14 -1.98
CA ALA A 16 -32.02 -7.91 -1.88
C ALA A 16 -31.41 -7.54 -3.23
N TYR A 17 -31.37 -6.24 -3.52
CA TYR A 17 -30.75 -5.71 -4.73
C TYR A 17 -29.30 -5.31 -4.50
N PHE A 18 -28.46 -5.47 -5.52
CA PHE A 18 -27.14 -4.87 -5.55
C PHE A 18 -27.24 -3.41 -6.02
N ALA A 19 -26.66 -2.49 -5.26
CA ALA A 19 -26.46 -1.11 -5.68
C ALA A 19 -25.07 -0.95 -6.27
N ASN A 20 -24.97 -0.36 -7.46
CA ASN A 20 -23.70 -0.05 -8.13
C ASN A 20 -22.70 -1.24 -8.19
N PRO A 21 -23.07 -2.41 -8.71
CA PRO A 21 -22.24 -3.62 -8.64
C PRO A 21 -20.92 -3.53 -9.44
N CYS A 22 -20.82 -2.53 -10.32
CA CYS A 22 -19.59 -2.24 -11.07
C CYS A 22 -18.55 -1.44 -10.27
N MET A 23 -18.93 -0.89 -9.11
CA MET A 23 -18.02 -0.10 -8.28
C MET A 23 -17.17 -1.02 -7.41
N VAL A 24 -15.88 -1.04 -7.68
CA VAL A 24 -14.89 -1.83 -6.93
C VAL A 24 -13.98 -0.88 -6.16
N GLN A 25 -13.84 -1.10 -4.86
CA GLN A 25 -12.85 -0.41 -4.05
C GLN A 25 -11.58 -1.25 -3.96
N ILE A 26 -10.45 -0.65 -4.36
CA ILE A 26 -9.13 -1.22 -4.16
C ILE A 26 -8.56 -0.66 -2.85
N HIS A 27 -8.15 -1.55 -1.94
CA HIS A 27 -7.59 -1.14 -0.66
C HIS A 27 -6.09 -0.83 -0.82
N PRO A 28 -5.62 0.40 -0.53
CA PRO A 28 -4.23 0.80 -0.76
C PRO A 28 -3.24 0.27 0.29
N THR A 29 -3.74 -0.26 1.42
CA THR A 29 -2.94 -0.77 2.53
C THR A 29 -3.16 -2.28 2.71
N CYS A 30 -2.69 -3.06 1.73
CA CYS A 30 -2.67 -4.52 1.81
C CYS A 30 -1.23 -5.01 2.00
N VAL A 31 -1.04 -5.96 2.91
CA VAL A 31 0.22 -6.69 3.00
C VAL A 31 0.34 -7.62 1.79
N PRO A 32 1.43 -7.56 1.02
CA PRO A 32 1.63 -8.47 -0.10
C PRO A 32 1.59 -9.95 0.33
N VAL A 33 1.05 -10.80 -0.52
CA VAL A 33 1.04 -12.25 -0.28
C VAL A 33 2.48 -12.77 -0.30
N LYS A 34 2.83 -13.56 0.71
CA LYS A 34 4.12 -14.23 0.82
C LYS A 34 3.89 -15.73 0.97
N GLY A 35 4.25 -16.49 -0.08
CA GLY A 35 4.05 -17.94 -0.14
C GLY A 35 2.60 -18.35 -0.42
N ASP A 36 2.39 -19.65 -0.56
CA ASP A 36 1.14 -20.23 -1.09
C ASP A 36 -0.02 -20.24 -0.09
N TYR A 37 0.28 -20.14 1.19
CA TYR A 37 -0.71 -20.27 2.28
C TYR A 37 -1.15 -18.95 2.90
N GLN A 38 -0.56 -17.84 2.51
CA GLN A 38 -0.92 -16.54 3.03
C GLN A 38 -2.00 -15.89 2.16
N SER A 39 -3.20 -15.69 2.71
CA SER A 39 -4.19 -14.80 2.10
C SER A 39 -3.76 -13.34 2.22
N LYS A 40 -4.21 -12.49 1.29
CA LYS A 40 -4.03 -11.03 1.41
C LYS A 40 -4.57 -10.55 2.75
N LEU A 41 -3.70 -9.91 3.51
CA LEU A 41 -4.09 -9.22 4.72
C LEU A 41 -4.30 -7.74 4.39
N THR A 42 -5.53 -7.29 4.48
CA THR A 42 -5.85 -5.87 4.38
C THR A 42 -5.62 -5.24 5.74
N LEU A 43 -4.75 -4.26 5.80
CA LEU A 43 -4.57 -3.45 7.00
C LEU A 43 -5.75 -2.48 7.07
N MET A 44 -6.62 -2.68 8.05
CA MET A 44 -7.96 -2.07 8.11
C MET A 44 -7.95 -0.59 8.49
N SER A 45 -6.82 -0.04 8.93
CA SER A 45 -6.80 1.30 9.50
C SER A 45 -6.31 2.34 8.51
N GLU A 46 -7.10 3.39 8.31
CA GLU A 46 -6.64 4.61 7.64
C GLU A 46 -5.57 5.33 8.47
N SER A 47 -5.53 5.11 9.79
CA SER A 47 -4.49 5.62 10.68
C SER A 47 -3.08 5.18 10.26
N LEU A 48 -2.93 4.04 9.59
CA LEU A 48 -1.64 3.65 9.01
C LEU A 48 -1.10 4.68 8.01
N ARG A 49 -1.96 5.36 7.27
CA ARG A 49 -1.56 6.41 6.34
C ARG A 49 -1.46 7.79 7.00
N ASN A 50 -2.08 7.97 8.18
CA ASN A 50 -1.85 9.15 9.03
C ASN A 50 -0.45 9.17 9.64
N ASP A 51 0.00 8.00 10.08
CA ASP A 51 1.25 7.84 10.81
C ASP A 51 2.38 7.33 9.92
N GLY A 52 2.05 6.75 8.76
CA GLY A 52 3.02 6.19 7.83
C GLY A 52 3.17 7.02 6.56
N ARG A 53 4.42 7.13 6.10
CA ARG A 53 4.77 7.80 4.84
C ARG A 53 5.01 6.77 3.75
N ILE A 54 4.31 6.91 2.61
CA ILE A 54 4.42 5.97 1.49
C ILE A 54 5.52 6.43 0.53
N TRP A 55 6.44 5.53 0.19
CA TRP A 55 7.56 5.86 -0.70
C TRP A 55 8.04 4.67 -1.54
N VAL A 56 8.77 5.02 -2.60
CA VAL A 56 9.58 4.11 -3.43
C VAL A 56 10.96 4.71 -3.62
N PRO A 57 12.00 3.94 -4.02
CA PRO A 57 13.30 4.54 -4.36
C PRO A 57 13.18 5.46 -5.58
N LYS A 58 13.99 6.51 -5.61
CA LYS A 58 14.08 7.42 -6.77
C LYS A 58 14.83 6.81 -7.95
N LYS A 59 15.77 5.89 -7.68
CA LYS A 59 16.64 5.26 -8.68
C LYS A 59 16.15 3.86 -9.00
N LEU A 60 16.09 3.51 -10.29
CA LEU A 60 15.72 2.16 -10.74
C LEU A 60 16.72 1.09 -10.28
N GLU A 61 18.00 1.45 -10.15
CA GLU A 61 19.04 0.56 -9.66
C GLU A 61 18.75 0.11 -8.21
N ASP A 62 18.33 1.04 -7.36
CA ASP A 62 17.94 0.75 -5.99
C ASP A 62 16.67 -0.11 -5.94
N ALA A 63 15.69 0.15 -6.81
CA ALA A 63 14.50 -0.69 -6.92
C ALA A 63 14.86 -2.13 -7.31
N LYS A 64 15.71 -2.32 -8.30
CA LYS A 64 16.21 -3.63 -8.71
C LYS A 64 16.99 -4.34 -7.60
N ALA A 65 17.83 -3.61 -6.87
CA ALA A 65 18.59 -4.16 -5.75
C ALA A 65 17.68 -4.61 -4.59
N LEU A 66 16.60 -3.86 -4.33
CA LEU A 66 15.57 -4.23 -3.35
C LEU A 66 14.76 -5.46 -3.81
N GLN A 67 14.42 -5.54 -5.10
CA GLN A 67 13.73 -6.70 -5.67
C GLN A 67 14.59 -7.96 -5.63
N ALA A 68 15.89 -7.82 -5.88
CA ALA A 68 16.87 -8.91 -5.79
C ALA A 68 17.23 -9.30 -4.34
N GLY A 69 16.79 -8.52 -3.35
CA GLY A 69 17.10 -8.75 -1.93
C GLY A 69 18.53 -8.38 -1.52
N THR A 70 19.31 -7.72 -2.39
CA THR A 70 20.69 -7.29 -2.12
C THR A 70 20.76 -6.02 -1.29
N LYS A 71 19.68 -5.22 -1.27
CA LYS A 71 19.48 -4.06 -0.40
C LYS A 71 18.20 -4.21 0.43
N LYS A 72 18.13 -3.49 1.54
CA LYS A 72 16.92 -3.35 2.37
C LYS A 72 16.45 -1.90 2.35
N GLY A 73 15.18 -1.65 2.66
CA GLY A 73 14.62 -0.31 2.67
C GLY A 73 15.38 0.68 3.57
N LYS A 74 15.92 0.19 4.69
CA LYS A 74 16.75 1.00 5.60
C LYS A 74 18.07 1.46 4.99
N ASP A 75 18.56 0.78 3.97
CA ASP A 75 19.83 1.10 3.30
C ASP A 75 19.66 2.22 2.24
N ILE A 76 18.43 2.64 1.99
CA ILE A 76 18.11 3.75 1.09
C ILE A 76 18.03 5.06 1.89
N PRO A 77 18.93 6.00 1.65
CA PRO A 77 18.91 7.31 2.31
C PRO A 77 17.58 8.05 2.08
N GLU A 78 17.17 8.88 3.03
CA GLU A 78 15.96 9.70 2.92
C GLU A 78 15.94 10.53 1.61
N ALA A 79 17.07 11.10 1.23
CA ALA A 79 17.22 11.90 0.01
C ALA A 79 16.93 11.11 -1.29
N ASP A 80 17.12 9.78 -1.26
CA ASP A 80 16.88 8.89 -2.40
C ASP A 80 15.49 8.21 -2.36
N ARG A 81 14.61 8.62 -1.44
CA ARG A 81 13.22 8.17 -1.33
C ARG A 81 12.28 9.13 -2.07
N ASP A 82 11.40 8.60 -2.90
CA ASP A 82 10.32 9.36 -3.54
C ASP A 82 9.03 9.15 -2.74
N TYR A 83 8.65 10.14 -1.95
CA TYR A 83 7.36 10.22 -1.28
C TYR A 83 6.32 10.75 -2.28
N TYR A 84 6.01 9.95 -3.26
CA TYR A 84 5.29 10.33 -4.48
C TYR A 84 3.88 10.86 -4.22
N LEU A 85 3.17 10.43 -3.16
CA LEU A 85 1.87 10.97 -2.81
C LEU A 85 1.99 12.39 -2.25
N GLU A 86 2.95 12.64 -1.36
CA GLU A 86 3.21 13.95 -0.80
C GLU A 86 3.61 14.95 -1.90
N ARG A 87 4.46 14.51 -2.83
CA ARG A 87 4.92 15.32 -3.96
C ARG A 87 3.81 15.64 -4.96
N ARG A 88 2.95 14.68 -5.27
CA ARG A 88 1.87 14.84 -6.27
C ARG A 88 0.64 15.55 -5.72
N TYR A 89 0.35 15.33 -4.44
CA TYR A 89 -0.89 15.77 -3.78
C TYR A 89 -0.57 16.48 -2.46
N PRO A 90 0.12 17.65 -2.48
CA PRO A 90 0.62 18.28 -1.27
C PRO A 90 -0.48 18.66 -0.26
N ALA A 91 -1.71 18.88 -0.72
CA ALA A 91 -2.83 19.20 0.16
C ALA A 91 -3.32 18.01 1.01
N PHE A 92 -3.13 16.79 0.54
CA PHE A 92 -3.62 15.56 1.18
C PHE A 92 -2.50 14.60 1.59
N GLY A 93 -1.36 14.66 0.90
CA GLY A 93 -0.23 13.78 1.14
C GLY A 93 -0.63 12.31 1.07
N ASN A 94 -0.27 11.56 2.11
CA ASN A 94 -0.59 10.13 2.22
C ASN A 94 -2.09 9.86 2.47
N LEU A 95 -2.91 10.89 2.75
CA LEU A 95 -4.34 10.78 3.03
C LEU A 95 -5.24 11.00 1.80
N VAL A 96 -4.67 11.02 0.60
CA VAL A 96 -5.48 11.04 -0.64
C VAL A 96 -6.50 9.91 -0.65
N PRO A 97 -7.63 10.05 -1.39
CA PRO A 97 -8.62 8.98 -1.54
C PRO A 97 -7.98 7.63 -1.90
N ARG A 98 -8.58 6.54 -1.46
CA ARG A 98 -8.02 5.18 -1.59
C ARG A 98 -7.73 4.78 -3.03
N ASP A 99 -8.61 5.14 -3.95
CA ASP A 99 -8.46 4.87 -5.37
C ASP A 99 -7.29 5.66 -5.98
N VAL A 100 -7.08 6.90 -5.55
CA VAL A 100 -5.94 7.74 -5.96
C VAL A 100 -4.64 7.14 -5.46
N ALA A 101 -4.57 6.76 -4.17
CA ALA A 101 -3.38 6.12 -3.59
C ALA A 101 -3.04 4.80 -4.29
N SER A 102 -4.06 3.97 -4.57
CA SER A 102 -3.88 2.67 -5.23
C SER A 102 -3.38 2.81 -6.66
N ARG A 103 -3.95 3.73 -7.43
CA ARG A 103 -3.50 4.01 -8.80
C ARG A 103 -2.08 4.55 -8.84
N ALA A 104 -1.76 5.49 -7.95
CA ALA A 104 -0.42 6.05 -7.86
C ALA A 104 0.62 4.99 -7.48
N ALA A 105 0.31 4.08 -6.56
CA ALA A 105 1.17 2.95 -6.23
C ALA A 105 1.37 2.02 -7.43
N LYS A 106 0.28 1.68 -8.14
CA LYS A 106 0.38 0.85 -9.36
C LYS A 106 1.26 1.50 -10.42
N GLU A 107 1.09 2.78 -10.70
CA GLU A 107 1.95 3.52 -11.65
C GLU A 107 3.43 3.44 -11.29
N ARG A 108 3.79 3.52 -10.00
CA ARG A 108 5.19 3.38 -9.55
C ARG A 108 5.70 1.96 -9.77
N CYS A 109 4.89 0.95 -9.48
CA CYS A 109 5.23 -0.44 -9.73
C CYS A 109 5.40 -0.72 -11.24
N ASP A 110 4.47 -0.27 -12.06
CA ASP A 110 4.51 -0.44 -13.52
C ASP A 110 5.72 0.28 -14.16
N ALA A 111 6.14 1.40 -13.57
CA ALA A 111 7.35 2.11 -13.98
C ALA A 111 8.66 1.45 -13.47
N GLY A 112 8.59 0.32 -12.77
CA GLY A 112 9.73 -0.45 -12.29
C GLY A 112 10.29 -0.02 -10.93
N PHE A 113 9.68 0.96 -10.24
CA PHE A 113 10.10 1.42 -8.92
C PHE A 113 9.49 0.62 -7.76
N GLY A 114 8.63 -0.35 -8.06
CA GLY A 114 8.06 -1.21 -7.04
C GLY A 114 9.14 -1.98 -6.29
N VAL A 115 8.84 -2.32 -5.05
CA VAL A 115 9.74 -3.03 -4.14
C VAL A 115 9.26 -4.45 -3.89
N ASN A 116 9.97 -5.20 -3.04
CA ASN A 116 9.76 -6.63 -2.86
C ASN A 116 10.19 -7.45 -4.10
N ASN A 117 10.34 -8.76 -3.94
CA ASN A 117 10.77 -9.68 -5.00
C ASN A 117 9.85 -9.70 -6.24
N THR A 118 8.60 -9.28 -6.07
CA THR A 118 7.64 -9.18 -7.17
C THR A 118 7.66 -7.82 -7.89
N GLY A 119 8.27 -6.79 -7.31
CA GLY A 119 8.17 -5.41 -7.79
C GLY A 119 6.75 -4.80 -7.69
N LEU A 120 5.82 -5.46 -7.00
CA LEU A 120 4.42 -5.06 -6.89
C LEU A 120 4.05 -4.52 -5.50
N ALA A 121 5.00 -3.89 -4.83
CA ALA A 121 4.80 -3.30 -3.51
C ALA A 121 5.43 -1.92 -3.41
N VAL A 122 5.06 -1.18 -2.38
CA VAL A 122 5.65 0.10 -1.99
C VAL A 122 5.97 0.05 -0.50
N PHE A 123 6.87 0.89 -0.04
CA PHE A 123 7.17 1.00 1.39
C PHE A 123 6.15 1.91 2.10
N LEU A 124 5.87 1.55 3.34
CA LEU A 124 5.16 2.38 4.31
C LEU A 124 6.08 2.54 5.52
N ASP A 125 6.57 3.76 5.73
CA ASP A 125 7.56 4.11 6.75
C ASP A 125 6.87 4.74 7.97
N PHE A 126 7.05 4.14 9.13
CA PHE A 126 6.52 4.61 10.41
C PHE A 126 7.58 5.22 11.32
N SER A 127 8.78 5.48 10.83
CA SER A 127 9.91 5.95 11.64
C SER A 127 9.56 7.23 12.42
N ASP A 128 8.89 8.19 11.78
CA ASP A 128 8.48 9.44 12.41
C ASP A 128 7.44 9.23 13.51
N ALA A 129 6.47 8.36 13.28
CA ALA A 129 5.44 8.03 14.25
C ALA A 129 6.02 7.29 15.46
N ILE A 130 6.91 6.33 15.23
CA ILE A 130 7.60 5.59 16.29
C ILE A 130 8.44 6.54 17.15
N ASN A 131 9.21 7.44 16.52
CA ASN A 131 10.02 8.42 17.23
C ASN A 131 9.17 9.40 18.06
N ARG A 132 8.00 9.76 17.56
CA ARG A 132 7.03 10.61 18.27
C ARG A 132 6.44 9.90 19.48
N LEU A 133 6.01 8.64 19.31
CA LEU A 133 5.41 7.84 20.38
C LEU A 133 6.43 7.42 21.43
N GLY A 134 7.65 7.06 21.04
CA GLY A 134 8.73 6.70 21.96
C GLY A 134 9.19 7.84 22.87
N LYS A 135 8.82 9.10 22.58
CA LYS A 135 9.05 10.25 23.46
C LYS A 135 7.93 10.44 24.51
N LEU A 136 6.88 9.64 24.44
CA LEU A 136 5.73 9.70 25.36
C LEU A 136 5.77 8.59 26.44
N SER A 137 6.75 7.70 26.36
CA SER A 137 7.08 6.67 27.37
C SER A 137 8.30 7.08 28.16
#